data_e3a93a7c31c12c60676772e9bb8af7a3
#
_entry.id   e3a93a7c31c12c60676772e9bb8af7a3
#
_cell.length_a   1.000
_cell.length_b   1.000
_cell.length_c   1.000
_cell.angle_alpha   90.00
_cell.angle_beta   90.00
_cell.angle_gamma   90.00
#
_symmetry.space_group_name_H-M   'P 1'
#
loop_
_entity.id
_entity.type
_entity.pdbx_description
1 polymer ?
#
loop_
_entity_poly.entity_id
_entity_poly.type
_entity_poly.pdbx_seq_one_letter_code
_entity_poly.pdbx_strand_id
1 'polypeptide(L)'
;KIISLRNYIINFKQLDHEHVAQSWERMKLMLHNCPTHGLNLWMIIQKFYAGLNFASRNLLDSVAGGTFMEITLGDATKLLDNIMANYSQWHTERSSSKKVHAIEEINVLSGKMDELMKLFATKSAPIDPNDMPLSTLIENNNESMDVNFVGRNSFGNNAYR
;
A
#
# COMPACT_ATOMS: atom_id res chain seq x y z
N LYS A 1 -26.56 16.29 7.68
CA LYS A 1 -25.69 15.55 6.72
C LYS A 1 -25.14 16.44 5.61
N ILE A 2 -25.95 17.30 4.95
CA ILE A 2 -25.52 18.23 3.88
C ILE A 2 -24.58 19.31 4.42
N ILE A 3 -24.88 19.88 5.59
CA ILE A 3 -24.05 20.92 6.24
C ILE A 3 -22.64 20.37 6.55
N SER A 4 -22.54 19.13 6.99
CA SER A 4 -21.25 18.49 7.26
C SER A 4 -20.42 18.32 5.99
N LEU A 5 -21.01 17.86 4.88
CA LEU A 5 -20.33 17.70 3.59
C LEU A 5 -19.83 19.04 3.04
N ARG A 6 -20.65 20.09 3.12
CA ARG A 6 -20.24 21.44 2.72
C ARG A 6 -19.03 21.94 3.53
N ASN A 7 -19.03 21.68 4.84
CA ASN A 7 -17.92 22.05 5.71
C ASN A 7 -16.61 21.30 5.33
N TYR A 8 -16.69 20.04 4.91
CA TYR A 8 -15.53 19.29 4.41
C TYR A 8 -14.97 19.89 3.12
N ILE A 9 -15.82 20.39 2.21
CA ILE A 9 -15.40 21.08 0.99
C ILE A 9 -14.70 22.40 1.34
N ILE A 10 -15.30 23.22 2.21
CA ILE A 10 -14.77 24.53 2.60
C ILE A 10 -13.44 24.41 3.35
N ASN A 11 -13.30 23.40 4.19
CA ASN A 11 -12.12 23.11 5.00
C ASN A 11 -11.26 22.00 4.39
N PHE A 12 -11.28 21.86 3.07
CA PHE A 12 -10.49 20.86 2.37
C PHE A 12 -9.02 20.94 2.77
N LYS A 13 -8.42 19.79 3.04
CA LYS A 13 -6.98 19.62 3.25
C LYS A 13 -6.50 18.35 2.55
N GLN A 14 -5.35 18.45 1.91
CA GLN A 14 -4.65 17.32 1.33
C GLN A 14 -4.16 16.40 2.45
N LEU A 15 -4.26 15.08 2.24
CA LEU A 15 -3.73 14.08 3.15
C LEU A 15 -2.23 13.86 2.93
N ASP A 16 -1.52 13.38 3.96
CA ASP A 16 -0.05 13.30 3.96
C ASP A 16 0.54 12.46 2.82
N HIS A 17 -0.15 11.42 2.38
CA HIS A 17 0.31 10.52 1.30
C HIS A 17 -0.44 10.71 -0.02
N GLU A 18 -1.21 11.79 -0.14
CA GLU A 18 -2.06 12.07 -1.28
C GLU A 18 -1.33 12.94 -2.31
N HIS A 19 -1.35 12.54 -3.58
CA HIS A 19 -0.88 13.38 -4.68
C HIS A 19 -1.93 14.41 -5.08
N VAL A 20 -1.51 15.49 -5.76
CA VAL A 20 -2.40 16.53 -6.27
C VAL A 20 -3.57 15.96 -7.06
N ALA A 21 -3.31 14.98 -7.94
CA ALA A 21 -4.33 14.32 -8.75
C ALA A 21 -5.39 13.61 -7.88
N GLN A 22 -4.96 12.85 -6.88
CA GLN A 22 -5.85 12.15 -5.94
C GLN A 22 -6.64 13.14 -5.08
N SER A 23 -5.99 14.20 -4.63
CA SER A 23 -6.64 15.29 -3.89
C SER A 23 -7.74 15.96 -4.71
N TRP A 24 -7.49 16.20 -6.01
CA TRP A 24 -8.47 16.79 -6.90
C TRP A 24 -9.63 15.84 -7.19
N GLU A 25 -9.36 14.58 -7.42
CA GLU A 25 -10.38 13.54 -7.58
C GLU A 25 -11.28 13.45 -6.34
N ARG A 26 -10.69 13.45 -5.14
CA ARG A 26 -11.44 13.47 -3.88
C ARG A 26 -12.28 14.73 -3.72
N MET A 27 -11.77 15.90 -4.12
CA MET A 27 -12.54 17.13 -4.12
C MET A 27 -13.75 17.02 -5.07
N LYS A 28 -13.55 16.53 -6.29
CA LYS A 28 -14.66 16.30 -7.26
C LYS A 28 -15.70 15.32 -6.71
N LEU A 29 -15.29 14.27 -6.05
CA LEU A 29 -16.19 13.32 -5.40
C LEU A 29 -17.01 13.96 -4.29
N MET A 30 -16.40 14.81 -3.46
CA MET A 30 -17.12 15.56 -2.41
C MET A 30 -18.16 16.52 -3.01
N LEU A 31 -17.82 17.21 -4.10
CA LEU A 31 -18.73 18.10 -4.83
C LEU A 31 -19.91 17.31 -5.43
N HIS A 32 -19.64 16.15 -6.02
CA HIS A 32 -20.67 15.26 -6.56
C HIS A 32 -21.65 14.79 -5.48
N ASN A 33 -21.12 14.44 -4.30
CA ASN A 33 -21.94 13.99 -3.17
C ASN A 33 -22.72 15.13 -2.46
N CYS A 34 -22.41 16.40 -2.80
CA CYS A 34 -23.06 17.57 -2.23
C CYS A 34 -23.48 18.57 -3.33
N PRO A 35 -24.45 18.24 -4.20
CA PRO A 35 -24.82 19.10 -5.34
C PRO A 35 -25.34 20.48 -4.92
N THR A 36 -25.85 20.62 -3.70
CA THR A 36 -26.35 21.88 -3.13
C THR A 36 -25.33 22.60 -2.25
N HIS A 37 -24.02 22.44 -2.53
CA HIS A 37 -22.96 23.08 -1.74
C HIS A 37 -22.97 24.61 -1.81
N GLY A 38 -23.56 25.23 -2.85
CA GLY A 38 -23.69 26.67 -2.98
C GLY A 38 -22.37 27.43 -3.17
N LEU A 39 -21.31 26.76 -3.60
CA LEU A 39 -20.00 27.34 -3.91
C LEU A 39 -19.85 27.50 -5.42
N ASN A 40 -19.32 28.62 -5.89
CA ASN A 40 -18.94 28.77 -7.28
C ASN A 40 -17.61 28.08 -7.56
N LEU A 41 -17.32 27.79 -8.82
CA LEU A 41 -16.12 27.04 -9.22
C LEU A 41 -14.83 27.75 -8.79
N TRP A 42 -14.78 29.07 -8.83
CA TRP A 42 -13.62 29.84 -8.38
C TRP A 42 -13.33 29.62 -6.89
N MET A 43 -14.36 29.66 -6.04
CA MET A 43 -14.21 29.36 -4.61
C MET A 43 -13.74 27.93 -4.36
N ILE A 44 -14.22 26.97 -5.14
CA ILE A 44 -13.81 25.58 -5.05
C ILE A 44 -12.31 25.44 -5.34
N ILE A 45 -11.83 26.02 -6.43
CA ILE A 45 -10.43 26.00 -6.82
C ILE A 45 -9.56 26.72 -5.78
N GLN A 46 -10.02 27.87 -5.27
CA GLN A 46 -9.31 28.59 -4.21
C GLN A 46 -9.20 27.76 -2.92
N LYS A 47 -10.29 27.09 -2.50
CA LYS A 47 -10.27 26.23 -1.31
C LYS A 47 -9.41 24.99 -1.51
N PHE A 48 -9.44 24.43 -2.70
CA PHE A 48 -8.58 23.32 -3.09
C PHE A 48 -7.10 23.71 -2.98
N TYR A 49 -6.69 24.78 -3.68
CA TYR A 49 -5.30 25.26 -3.66
C TYR A 49 -4.81 25.61 -2.23
N ALA A 50 -5.64 26.31 -1.45
CA ALA A 50 -5.32 26.65 -0.07
C ALA A 50 -5.17 25.42 0.84
N GLY A 51 -5.88 24.33 0.53
CA GLY A 51 -5.83 23.08 1.28
C GLY A 51 -4.65 22.17 0.92
N LEU A 52 -3.91 22.45 -0.14
CA LEU A 52 -2.76 21.67 -0.56
C LEU A 52 -1.56 21.91 0.35
N ASN A 53 -0.67 20.92 0.46
CA ASN A 53 0.63 21.06 1.08
C ASN A 53 1.57 21.93 0.22
N PHE A 54 2.72 22.32 0.79
CA PHE A 54 3.67 23.20 0.10
C PHE A 54 4.20 22.60 -1.21
N ALA A 55 4.57 21.33 -1.22
CA ALA A 55 5.10 20.67 -2.41
C ALA A 55 4.08 20.62 -3.55
N SER A 56 2.83 20.33 -3.25
CA SER A 56 1.74 20.30 -4.22
C SER A 56 1.40 21.69 -4.78
N ARG A 57 1.45 22.73 -3.95
CA ARG A 57 1.28 24.11 -4.41
C ARG A 57 2.41 24.52 -5.36
N ASN A 58 3.65 24.26 -4.99
CA ASN A 58 4.81 24.55 -5.85
C ASN A 58 4.72 23.80 -7.19
N LEU A 59 4.23 22.56 -7.19
CA LEU A 59 4.00 21.82 -8.43
C LEU A 59 2.98 22.53 -9.32
N LEU A 60 1.83 22.94 -8.77
CA LEU A 60 0.80 23.65 -9.53
C LEU A 60 1.31 24.99 -10.06
N ASP A 61 2.02 25.75 -9.26
CA ASP A 61 2.62 27.02 -9.67
C ASP A 61 3.65 26.82 -10.79
N SER A 62 4.49 25.80 -10.70
CA SER A 62 5.47 25.46 -11.74
C SER A 62 4.80 25.07 -13.06
N VAL A 63 3.76 24.26 -13.01
CA VAL A 63 3.03 23.82 -14.22
C VAL A 63 2.19 24.94 -14.81
N ALA A 64 1.70 25.87 -13.98
CA ALA A 64 0.99 27.07 -14.42
C ALA A 64 1.92 28.10 -15.10
N GLY A 65 3.25 27.94 -14.95
CA GLY A 65 4.24 28.91 -15.45
C GLY A 65 4.32 30.18 -14.60
N GLY A 66 3.84 30.14 -13.37
CA GLY A 66 3.77 31.23 -12.40
C GLY A 66 2.83 30.87 -11.26
N THR A 67 2.17 31.87 -10.68
CA THR A 67 1.20 31.61 -9.61
C THR A 67 -0.08 30.99 -10.18
N PHE A 68 -0.42 29.77 -9.75
CA PHE A 68 -1.64 29.06 -10.19
C PHE A 68 -2.92 29.89 -10.00
N MET A 69 -2.97 30.73 -8.99
CA MET A 69 -4.16 31.58 -8.73
C MET A 69 -4.29 32.79 -9.67
N GLU A 70 -3.30 33.07 -10.53
CA GLU A 70 -3.34 34.16 -11.50
C GLU A 70 -3.79 33.74 -12.90
N ILE A 71 -3.86 32.44 -13.18
CA ILE A 71 -4.36 31.93 -14.46
C ILE A 71 -5.89 31.98 -14.51
N THR A 72 -6.45 31.87 -15.71
CA THR A 72 -7.92 31.90 -15.88
C THR A 72 -8.56 30.67 -15.22
N LEU A 73 -9.82 30.79 -14.80
CA LEU A 73 -10.58 29.70 -14.22
C LEU A 73 -10.66 28.48 -15.15
N GLY A 74 -10.80 28.71 -16.45
CA GLY A 74 -10.81 27.65 -17.46
C GLY A 74 -9.46 26.93 -17.57
N ASP A 75 -8.38 27.68 -17.52
CA ASP A 75 -7.03 27.10 -17.59
C ASP A 75 -6.67 26.34 -16.31
N ALA A 76 -7.06 26.88 -15.16
CA ALA A 76 -6.87 26.18 -13.86
C ALA A 76 -7.59 24.82 -13.85
N THR A 77 -8.82 24.78 -14.33
CA THR A 77 -9.60 23.53 -14.40
C THR A 77 -8.96 22.53 -15.37
N LYS A 78 -8.59 22.97 -16.58
CA LYS A 78 -7.90 22.13 -17.56
C LYS A 78 -6.57 21.60 -17.04
N LEU A 79 -5.80 22.43 -16.34
CA LEU A 79 -4.52 22.04 -15.77
C LEU A 79 -4.69 20.94 -14.72
N LEU A 80 -5.66 21.08 -13.82
CA LEU A 80 -5.96 20.06 -12.81
C LEU A 80 -6.45 18.74 -13.44
N ASP A 81 -7.29 18.81 -14.47
CA ASP A 81 -7.77 17.63 -15.20
C ASP A 81 -6.65 16.95 -15.98
N ASN A 82 -5.72 17.70 -16.57
CA ASN A 82 -4.53 17.17 -17.25
C ASN A 82 -3.59 16.47 -16.26
N ILE A 83 -3.35 17.04 -15.08
CA ILE A 83 -2.55 16.41 -14.03
C ILE A 83 -3.19 15.08 -13.60
N MET A 84 -4.51 15.04 -13.47
CA MET A 84 -5.25 13.84 -13.13
C MET A 84 -5.15 12.75 -14.22
N ALA A 85 -5.30 13.14 -15.48
CA ALA A 85 -5.19 12.23 -16.62
C ALA A 85 -3.77 11.62 -16.71
N ASN A 86 -2.73 12.45 -16.60
CA ASN A 86 -1.34 12.01 -16.60
C ASN A 86 -1.05 11.08 -15.41
N TYR A 87 -1.52 11.41 -14.21
CA TYR A 87 -1.36 10.56 -13.03
C TYR A 87 -1.98 9.17 -13.22
N SER A 88 -3.19 9.11 -13.76
CA SER A 88 -3.88 7.85 -14.05
C SER A 88 -3.11 6.98 -15.05
N GLN A 89 -2.56 7.58 -16.12
CA GLN A 89 -1.77 6.89 -17.13
C GLN A 89 -0.50 6.29 -16.52
N TRP A 90 0.29 7.07 -15.78
CA TRP A 90 1.54 6.59 -15.16
C TRP A 90 1.32 5.52 -14.09
N HIS A 91 0.20 5.60 -13.35
CA HIS A 91 -0.14 4.59 -12.34
C HIS A 91 -0.57 3.26 -12.97
N THR A 92 -1.28 3.31 -14.08
CA THR A 92 -1.69 2.09 -14.82
C THR A 92 -0.47 1.36 -15.37
N GLU A 93 0.48 2.08 -15.96
CA GLU A 93 1.71 1.49 -16.50
C GLU A 93 2.60 0.88 -15.40
N ARG A 94 2.78 1.56 -14.28
CA ARG A 94 3.55 1.02 -13.14
C ARG A 94 2.87 -0.18 -12.47
N SER A 95 1.56 -0.21 -12.42
CA SER A 95 0.80 -1.33 -11.84
C SER A 95 0.86 -2.56 -12.75
N SER A 96 0.81 -2.40 -14.07
CA SER A 96 0.95 -3.49 -15.02
C SER A 96 2.39 -4.03 -15.04
N SER A 97 3.39 -3.17 -15.02
CA SER A 97 4.81 -3.57 -14.96
C SER A 97 5.13 -4.35 -13.67
N LYS A 98 4.65 -3.90 -12.50
CA LYS A 98 4.83 -4.64 -11.25
C LYS A 98 4.12 -5.99 -11.23
N LYS A 99 2.93 -6.10 -11.83
CA LYS A 99 2.20 -7.37 -11.93
C LYS A 99 2.91 -8.36 -12.84
N VAL A 100 3.45 -7.93 -13.96
CA VAL A 100 4.20 -8.78 -14.88
C VAL A 100 5.47 -9.30 -14.22
N HIS A 101 6.25 -8.44 -13.53
CA HIS A 101 7.46 -8.86 -12.82
C HIS A 101 7.17 -9.85 -11.68
N ALA A 102 6.12 -9.61 -10.90
CA ALA A 102 5.71 -10.52 -9.82
C ALA A 102 5.25 -11.87 -10.34
N ILE A 103 4.58 -11.93 -11.50
CA ILE A 103 4.17 -13.18 -12.14
C ILE A 103 5.39 -13.94 -12.67
N GLU A 104 6.36 -13.27 -13.27
CA GLU A 104 7.61 -13.88 -13.74
C GLU A 104 8.43 -14.44 -12.58
N GLU A 105 8.56 -13.72 -11.46
CA GLU A 105 9.24 -14.19 -10.26
C GLU A 105 8.55 -15.41 -9.65
N ILE A 106 7.22 -15.44 -9.59
CA ILE A 106 6.45 -16.58 -9.10
C ILE A 106 6.63 -17.80 -10.02
N ASN A 107 6.64 -17.61 -11.33
CA ASN A 107 6.85 -18.71 -12.29
C ASN A 107 8.25 -19.29 -12.20
N VAL A 108 9.28 -18.45 -12.02
CA VAL A 108 10.67 -18.89 -11.80
C VAL A 108 10.80 -19.66 -10.48
N LEU A 109 10.14 -19.19 -9.41
CA LEU A 109 10.16 -19.86 -8.11
C LEU A 109 9.44 -21.21 -8.15
N SER A 110 8.30 -21.29 -8.84
CA SER A 110 7.55 -22.53 -9.06
C SER A 110 8.40 -23.54 -9.83
N GLY A 111 9.07 -23.12 -10.90
CA GLY A 111 9.97 -24.02 -11.66
C GLY A 111 11.11 -24.56 -10.82
N LYS A 112 11.73 -23.77 -9.96
CA LYS A 112 12.77 -24.23 -9.03
C LYS A 112 12.23 -25.19 -7.97
N MET A 113 11.00 -25.01 -7.53
CA MET A 113 10.33 -25.89 -6.57
C MET A 113 10.03 -27.25 -7.20
N ASP A 114 9.60 -27.31 -8.46
CA ASP A 114 9.38 -28.54 -9.20
C ASP A 114 10.69 -29.29 -9.45
N GLU A 115 11.80 -28.60 -9.70
CA GLU A 115 13.12 -29.20 -9.85
C GLU A 115 13.62 -29.80 -8.53
N LEU A 116 13.42 -29.10 -7.42
CA LEU A 116 13.72 -29.63 -6.08
C LEU A 116 12.88 -30.87 -5.75
N MET A 117 11.58 -30.85 -6.05
CA MET A 117 10.70 -32.00 -5.86
C MET A 117 11.17 -33.22 -6.67
N LYS A 118 11.61 -33.05 -7.92
CA LYS A 118 12.18 -34.11 -8.73
C LYS A 118 13.46 -34.68 -8.12
N LEU A 119 14.33 -33.82 -7.57
CA LEU A 119 15.55 -34.26 -6.87
C LEU A 119 15.24 -35.06 -5.59
N PHE A 120 14.21 -34.68 -4.85
CA PHE A 120 13.76 -35.45 -3.69
C PHE A 120 13.11 -36.78 -4.09
N ALA A 121 12.32 -36.80 -5.15
CA ALA A 121 11.70 -38.02 -5.67
C ALA A 121 12.73 -39.05 -6.19
N THR A 122 13.83 -38.57 -6.78
CA THR A 122 14.93 -39.46 -7.25
C THR A 122 15.82 -39.95 -6.12
N LYS A 123 15.88 -39.25 -4.97
CA LYS A 123 16.62 -39.69 -3.78
C LYS A 123 15.82 -40.58 -2.85
N SER A 124 14.51 -40.66 -2.99
CA SER A 124 13.62 -41.55 -2.24
C SER A 124 13.41 -42.86 -3.03
N ALA A 125 14.50 -43.53 -3.43
CA ALA A 125 14.38 -44.94 -3.77
C ALA A 125 13.95 -45.69 -2.49
N PRO A 126 12.95 -46.60 -2.56
CA PRO A 126 12.57 -47.38 -1.38
C PRO A 126 13.76 -48.14 -0.87
N ILE A 127 14.20 -47.78 0.33
CA ILE A 127 15.24 -48.54 1.04
C ILE A 127 14.60 -49.88 1.42
N ASP A 128 15.13 -50.95 0.88
CA ASP A 128 14.68 -52.28 1.25
C ASP A 128 14.91 -52.47 2.76
N PRO A 129 13.88 -52.82 3.55
CA PRO A 129 14.01 -53.00 5.00
C PRO A 129 15.08 -54.00 5.44
N ASN A 130 15.53 -54.86 4.52
CA ASN A 130 16.55 -55.87 4.77
C ASN A 130 17.99 -55.37 4.59
N ASP A 131 18.21 -54.15 4.08
CA ASP A 131 19.52 -53.54 3.84
C ASP A 131 19.93 -52.55 4.94
N MET A 132 19.13 -52.40 5.99
CA MET A 132 19.45 -51.50 7.11
C MET A 132 20.41 -52.22 8.09
N PRO A 133 21.57 -51.64 8.40
CA PRO A 133 22.44 -52.14 9.45
C PRO A 133 21.72 -52.15 10.80
N LEU A 134 21.85 -53.23 11.54
CA LEU A 134 21.22 -53.43 12.86
C LEU A 134 21.49 -52.31 13.86
N SER A 135 22.57 -51.56 13.69
CA SER A 135 22.94 -50.41 14.52
C SER A 135 21.97 -49.23 14.44
N THR A 136 21.24 -49.09 13.32
CA THR A 136 20.26 -47.98 13.10
C THR A 136 18.91 -48.27 13.73
N LEU A 137 18.63 -49.53 14.09
CA LEU A 137 17.36 -49.94 14.71
C LEU A 137 17.38 -49.80 16.25
N ILE A 138 18.56 -49.58 16.86
CA ILE A 138 18.72 -49.52 18.31
C ILE A 138 18.64 -48.09 18.84
N GLU A 139 18.89 -47.03 18.02
CA GLU A 139 18.91 -45.63 18.44
C GLU A 139 17.56 -44.95 18.54
N ASN A 140 16.48 -45.55 18.04
CA ASN A 140 15.15 -44.89 17.99
C ASN A 140 14.25 -45.17 19.19
N ASN A 141 14.75 -45.81 20.27
CA ASN A 141 13.90 -46.13 21.43
C ASN A 141 14.24 -45.39 22.74
N ASN A 142 15.11 -44.38 22.72
CA ASN A 142 15.49 -43.65 23.93
C ASN A 142 15.57 -42.14 23.76
N GLU A 143 14.58 -41.50 23.16
CA GLU A 143 14.33 -40.08 23.40
C GLU A 143 12.90 -39.89 23.93
N SER A 144 12.77 -40.11 25.25
CA SER A 144 11.66 -39.57 26.02
C SER A 144 11.82 -38.04 26.00
N MET A 145 10.88 -37.37 25.38
CA MET A 145 10.76 -35.91 25.45
C MET A 145 10.50 -35.46 26.87
N ASP A 146 11.51 -34.99 27.55
CA ASP A 146 11.34 -34.14 28.73
C ASP A 146 11.05 -32.73 28.27
N VAL A 147 9.75 -32.40 28.19
CA VAL A 147 9.27 -31.05 28.00
C VAL A 147 9.26 -30.33 29.34
N ASN A 148 10.43 -29.79 29.74
CA ASN A 148 10.52 -28.92 30.91
C ASN A 148 10.02 -27.51 30.56
N PHE A 149 8.72 -27.28 30.77
CA PHE A 149 8.13 -25.97 30.76
C PHE A 149 8.35 -25.33 32.14
N VAL A 150 9.43 -24.57 32.29
CA VAL A 150 9.64 -23.74 33.49
C VAL A 150 9.06 -22.37 33.25
N GLY A 151 7.80 -22.23 33.65
CA GLY A 151 7.19 -20.94 33.86
C GLY A 151 7.73 -20.26 35.12
N ARG A 152 8.57 -19.25 34.95
CA ARG A 152 9.09 -18.45 36.07
C ARG A 152 8.37 -17.10 36.09
N ASN A 153 7.21 -17.06 36.74
CA ASN A 153 6.64 -15.84 37.26
C ASN A 153 7.34 -15.46 38.56
N SER A 154 8.16 -14.41 38.50
CA SER A 154 8.66 -13.75 39.72
C SER A 154 8.10 -12.35 39.79
N PHE A 155 6.95 -12.20 40.46
CA PHE A 155 6.52 -10.91 40.96
C PHE A 155 7.17 -10.69 42.32
N GLY A 156 8.18 -9.85 42.34
CA GLY A 156 8.77 -9.34 43.57
C GLY A 156 8.05 -8.09 44.02
N ASN A 157 7.22 -8.25 45.04
CA ASN A 157 6.73 -7.15 45.87
C ASN A 157 7.92 -6.53 46.61
N ASN A 158 8.10 -5.22 46.48
CA ASN A 158 8.86 -4.48 47.46
C ASN A 158 7.98 -3.40 48.06
N ALA A 159 7.57 -3.69 49.30
CA ALA A 159 6.90 -2.77 50.19
C ALA A 159 7.92 -1.86 50.90
N TYR A 160 7.51 -0.66 51.11
CA TYR A 160 8.15 0.44 51.79
C TYR A 160 8.69 0.18 53.20
N ARG A 161 9.81 0.84 53.48
CA ARG A 161 10.04 1.58 54.72
C ARG A 161 10.98 2.74 54.45
#